data_d7c81e6528c4e9f00fb58a0886e6da09
#
_entry.id   d7c81e6528c4e9f00fb58a0886e6da09
#
_cell.length_a   1.000
_cell.length_b   1.000
_cell.length_c   1.000
_cell.angle_alpha   90.00
_cell.angle_beta   90.00
_cell.angle_gamma   90.00
#
_symmetry.space_group_name_H-M   'P 1'
#
loop_
_entity.id
_entity.type
_entity.pdbx_description
1 polymer ?
#
loop_
_entity_poly.entity_id
_entity_poly.type
_entity_poly.pdbx_seq_one_letter_code
_entity_poly.pdbx_strand_id
1 'polypeptide(L)'
;EDYSSWLQQWSGRQLIDFDGNYKGTYTQMPVFHHYTYANIGFKGKFNVGQWKNEWAAMFDWTKFTREKDTHVSAANKYDITGNIYSGTSSARPNVVWDAINPSQSDIMSGWTLVNTLSSPDDRLHFTFGYHGHEVKEDDQKGHVVKSSATAPILGLNYKITPNVAVYASHTENFVQGNTVGQSYSNRNEILPPSKTKQNEFGFKYKNGDTLSTLSFFEIKKANGIAVPNGDGTEAYKLDGEQRNRGIEYSVSGDAGRKLSYIAGISYLDSKQTKTKYGLNDGRRVDAMPKWSADLALMYKPTDALQVTGRLTYTGAALIRNTNSYDGKGGSISIGGQTLVDLGVSWDTHFGKQPVTLSAWCYNLFDKDYWYAAGGNNIGLGAPRTYAISAQFKF
;
A
#
# COMPACT_ATOMS: atom_id res chain seq x y z
N GLU A 1 17.65 -10.91 -4.90
CA GLU A 1 16.81 -11.16 -6.09
C GLU A 1 16.89 -9.96 -7.02
N ASP A 2 17.24 -10.19 -8.26
CA ASP A 2 17.16 -9.16 -9.31
C ASP A 2 15.77 -9.26 -9.93
N TYR A 3 14.96 -8.24 -9.73
CA TYR A 3 13.67 -8.11 -10.38
C TYR A 3 13.79 -7.14 -11.55
N SER A 4 13.55 -7.61 -12.77
CA SER A 4 13.47 -6.77 -13.96
C SER A 4 12.04 -6.73 -14.50
N SER A 5 11.44 -5.57 -14.63
CA SER A 5 10.18 -5.41 -15.34
C SER A 5 10.44 -4.81 -16.73
N TRP A 6 9.91 -5.46 -17.76
CA TRP A 6 10.20 -5.14 -19.16
C TRP A 6 9.37 -3.99 -19.72
N LEU A 7 8.25 -3.62 -19.06
CA LEU A 7 7.34 -2.66 -19.65
C LEU A 7 6.48 -1.99 -18.60
N GLN A 8 6.64 -0.70 -18.43
CA GLN A 8 5.69 0.11 -17.67
C GLN A 8 4.80 0.88 -18.64
N GLN A 9 3.52 0.51 -18.70
CA GLN A 9 2.51 1.27 -19.43
C GLN A 9 1.83 2.24 -18.46
N TRP A 10 1.90 3.52 -18.79
CA TRP A 10 1.20 4.56 -18.05
C TRP A 10 0.08 5.12 -18.92
N SER A 11 -1.16 4.99 -18.46
CA SER A 11 -2.28 5.74 -19.01
C SER A 11 -2.93 6.52 -17.89
N GLY A 12 -2.52 7.76 -17.71
CA GLY A 12 -3.25 8.68 -16.84
C GLY A 12 -4.51 9.14 -17.57
N ARG A 13 -5.69 8.84 -17.03
CA ARG A 13 -6.95 9.39 -17.53
C ARG A 13 -7.52 10.32 -16.49
N GLN A 14 -7.77 11.56 -16.87
CA GLN A 14 -8.39 12.56 -16.01
C GLN A 14 -9.82 12.82 -16.48
N LEU A 15 -10.80 12.68 -15.59
CA LEU A 15 -12.15 13.14 -15.85
C LEU A 15 -12.16 14.66 -16.02
N ILE A 16 -12.81 15.13 -17.09
CA ILE A 16 -12.89 16.56 -17.42
C ILE A 16 -14.26 17.16 -17.09
N ASP A 17 -15.29 16.34 -16.96
CA ASP A 17 -16.64 16.77 -16.61
C ASP A 17 -17.43 15.71 -15.85
N PHE A 18 -18.67 16.03 -15.47
CA PHE A 18 -19.59 15.13 -14.78
C PHE A 18 -20.31 14.15 -15.73
N ASP A 19 -20.25 14.37 -17.04
CA ASP A 19 -20.82 13.49 -18.06
C ASP A 19 -19.92 12.27 -18.31
N GLY A 20 -18.78 12.20 -17.61
CA GLY A 20 -17.85 11.07 -17.67
C GLY A 20 -16.82 11.18 -18.79
N ASN A 21 -16.70 12.32 -19.43
CA ASN A 21 -15.66 12.53 -20.42
C ASN A 21 -14.27 12.61 -19.75
N TYR A 22 -13.27 12.00 -20.39
CA TYR A 22 -11.90 12.02 -19.91
C TYR A 22 -10.91 12.36 -21.02
N LYS A 23 -9.77 12.90 -20.60
CA LYS A 23 -8.56 12.98 -21.40
C LYS A 23 -7.41 12.29 -20.68
N GLY A 24 -6.45 11.84 -21.42
CA GLY A 24 -5.26 11.21 -20.84
C GLY A 24 -4.16 11.11 -21.87
N THR A 25 -3.01 10.66 -21.43
CA THR A 25 -1.86 10.40 -22.27
C THR A 25 -1.46 8.94 -22.08
N TYR A 26 -1.39 8.20 -23.16
CA TYR A 26 -0.74 6.90 -23.17
C TYR A 26 0.75 7.12 -23.34
N THR A 27 1.53 6.59 -22.42
CA THR A 27 3.00 6.64 -22.49
C THR A 27 3.52 5.22 -22.32
N GLN A 28 4.40 4.79 -23.21
CA GLN A 28 5.10 3.53 -23.11
C GLN A 28 6.59 3.82 -22.89
N MET A 29 7.15 3.26 -21.82
CA MET A 29 8.55 3.49 -21.43
C MET A 29 9.10 2.19 -20.82
N PRO A 30 10.22 1.65 -21.34
CA PRO A 30 10.91 0.56 -20.67
C PRO A 30 11.52 1.06 -19.37
N VAL A 31 11.34 0.30 -18.32
CA VAL A 31 11.93 0.56 -17.00
C VAL A 31 12.48 -0.74 -16.45
N PHE A 32 13.74 -0.73 -16.04
CA PHE A 32 14.38 -1.85 -15.35
C PHE A 32 14.64 -1.45 -13.91
N HIS A 33 14.24 -2.31 -13.00
CA HIS A 33 14.45 -2.15 -11.57
C HIS A 33 15.33 -3.31 -11.09
N HIS A 34 16.44 -2.99 -10.43
CA HIS A 34 17.31 -3.96 -9.78
C HIS A 34 17.30 -3.71 -8.29
N TYR A 35 17.07 -4.76 -7.51
CA TYR A 35 17.12 -4.73 -6.06
C TYR A 35 18.15 -5.71 -5.55
N THR A 36 19.05 -5.23 -4.71
CA THR A 36 19.93 -6.08 -3.91
C THR A 36 19.58 -5.85 -2.45
N TYR A 37 19.23 -6.91 -1.74
CA TYR A 37 18.81 -6.85 -0.36
C TYR A 37 19.67 -7.78 0.50
N ALA A 38 20.08 -7.28 1.68
CA ALA A 38 20.75 -8.08 2.70
C ALA A 38 20.18 -7.72 4.07
N ASN A 39 20.03 -8.70 4.95
CA ASN A 39 19.69 -8.47 6.35
C ASN A 39 20.47 -9.42 7.25
N ILE A 40 20.65 -8.98 8.49
CA ILE A 40 21.17 -9.79 9.59
C ILE A 40 20.34 -9.48 10.83
N GLY A 41 19.98 -10.51 11.57
CA GLY A 41 19.17 -10.34 12.78
C GLY A 41 19.60 -11.29 13.88
N PHE A 42 19.45 -10.80 15.09
CA PHE A 42 19.71 -11.52 16.33
C PHE A 42 18.46 -11.48 17.20
N LYS A 43 18.19 -12.55 17.88
CA LYS A 43 17.11 -12.64 18.88
C LYS A 43 17.58 -13.41 20.08
N GLY A 44 17.06 -13.06 21.23
CA GLY A 44 17.40 -13.75 22.45
C GLY A 44 16.28 -13.66 23.48
N LYS A 45 16.37 -14.53 24.47
CA LYS A 45 15.45 -14.61 25.58
C LYS A 45 16.23 -14.74 26.87
N PHE A 46 15.81 -14.01 27.90
CA PHE A 46 16.33 -14.15 29.25
C PHE A 46 15.27 -13.71 30.25
N ASN A 47 15.45 -14.05 31.52
CA ASN A 47 14.54 -13.63 32.56
C ASN A 47 15.15 -12.48 33.37
N VAL A 48 14.30 -11.52 33.74
CA VAL A 48 14.60 -10.47 34.71
C VAL A 48 13.73 -10.73 35.94
N GLY A 49 14.29 -11.39 36.95
CA GLY A 49 13.50 -11.97 38.02
C GLY A 49 12.53 -13.02 37.48
N GLN A 50 11.24 -12.83 37.73
CA GLN A 50 10.18 -13.71 37.20
C GLN A 50 9.62 -13.29 35.83
N TRP A 51 10.05 -12.16 35.31
CA TRP A 51 9.58 -11.65 34.01
C TRP A 51 10.39 -12.25 32.86
N LYS A 52 9.71 -12.69 31.82
CA LYS A 52 10.36 -13.12 30.58
C LYS A 52 10.67 -11.92 29.73
N ASN A 53 11.89 -11.87 29.26
CA ASN A 53 12.36 -10.82 28.37
C ASN A 53 12.76 -11.44 27.02
N GLU A 54 12.14 -10.96 25.94
CA GLU A 54 12.45 -11.37 24.57
C GLU A 54 12.89 -10.15 23.79
N TRP A 55 14.06 -10.21 23.19
CA TRP A 55 14.59 -9.11 22.40
C TRP A 55 14.95 -9.55 20.99
N ALA A 56 14.85 -8.62 20.05
CA ALA A 56 15.35 -8.77 18.69
C ALA A 56 16.08 -7.50 18.25
N ALA A 57 17.16 -7.70 17.51
CA ALA A 57 17.92 -6.66 16.84
C ALA A 57 18.08 -7.06 15.39
N MET A 58 17.79 -6.17 14.48
CA MET A 58 17.89 -6.41 13.05
C MET A 58 18.57 -5.21 12.37
N PHE A 59 19.38 -5.51 11.40
CA PHE A 59 19.92 -4.56 10.44
C PHE A 59 19.58 -5.04 9.04
N ASP A 60 19.11 -4.13 8.19
CA ASP A 60 18.81 -4.36 6.79
C ASP A 60 19.49 -3.32 5.89
N TRP A 61 19.77 -3.75 4.67
CA TRP A 61 20.37 -2.93 3.65
C TRP A 61 19.76 -3.28 2.29
N THR A 62 19.42 -2.25 1.53
CA THR A 62 18.87 -2.39 0.20
C THR A 62 19.55 -1.41 -0.75
N LYS A 63 19.99 -1.91 -1.90
CA LYS A 63 20.36 -1.08 -3.05
C LYS A 63 19.29 -1.23 -4.12
N PHE A 64 18.75 -0.12 -4.53
CA PHE A 64 17.80 -0.02 -5.63
C PHE A 64 18.44 0.77 -6.78
N THR A 65 18.37 0.26 -7.99
CA THR A 65 18.73 1.01 -9.19
C THR A 65 17.61 0.94 -10.21
N ARG A 66 17.40 2.05 -10.89
CA ARG A 66 16.41 2.17 -11.96
C ARG A 66 17.06 2.67 -13.23
N GLU A 67 16.84 1.95 -14.29
CA GLU A 67 17.20 2.34 -15.66
C GLU A 67 15.92 2.53 -16.45
N LYS A 68 15.87 3.56 -17.24
CA LYS A 68 14.71 3.86 -18.10
C LYS A 68 15.15 4.58 -19.37
N ASP A 69 14.28 4.53 -20.38
CA ASP A 69 14.39 5.44 -21.50
C ASP A 69 14.19 6.89 -21.01
N THR A 70 15.20 7.71 -21.15
CA THR A 70 15.18 9.13 -20.75
C THR A 70 14.65 10.06 -21.84
N HIS A 71 14.57 9.56 -23.07
CA HIS A 71 14.04 10.26 -24.23
C HIS A 71 12.69 9.66 -24.61
N VAL A 72 11.67 9.85 -23.76
CA VAL A 72 10.30 9.59 -24.17
C VAL A 72 10.00 10.55 -25.31
N SER A 73 10.27 10.13 -26.55
CA SER A 73 10.01 10.94 -27.73
C SER A 73 8.52 11.31 -27.79
N ALA A 74 8.18 12.42 -28.42
CA ALA A 74 6.79 12.78 -28.67
C ALA A 74 6.03 11.64 -29.38
N ALA A 75 6.75 10.77 -30.11
CA ALA A 75 6.22 9.58 -30.76
C ALA A 75 5.75 8.47 -29.78
N ASN A 76 6.19 8.49 -28.53
CA ASN A 76 5.79 7.52 -27.51
C ASN A 76 4.72 8.04 -26.54
N LYS A 77 4.19 9.24 -26.81
CA LYS A 77 3.08 9.85 -26.07
C LYS A 77 1.89 10.02 -27.01
N TYR A 78 0.77 9.48 -26.62
CA TYR A 78 -0.48 9.56 -27.36
C TYR A 78 -1.55 10.15 -26.48
N ASP A 79 -2.19 11.21 -26.94
CA ASP A 79 -3.37 11.74 -26.27
C ASP A 79 -4.56 10.83 -26.54
N ILE A 80 -5.26 10.49 -25.48
CA ILE A 80 -6.47 9.69 -25.52
C ILE A 80 -7.62 10.49 -24.93
N THR A 81 -8.76 10.44 -25.60
CA THR A 81 -10.01 11.00 -25.11
C THR A 81 -11.08 9.93 -25.15
N GLY A 82 -12.05 10.03 -24.28
CA GLY A 82 -13.17 9.10 -24.26
C GLY A 82 -14.16 9.40 -23.16
N ASN A 83 -15.10 8.49 -22.97
CA ASN A 83 -16.10 8.59 -21.93
C ASN A 83 -16.15 7.29 -21.14
N ILE A 84 -16.27 7.38 -19.81
CA ILE A 84 -16.27 6.22 -18.91
C ILE A 84 -17.47 5.30 -19.09
N TYR A 85 -18.57 5.81 -19.68
CA TYR A 85 -19.81 5.05 -19.87
C TYR A 85 -19.90 4.39 -21.27
N SER A 86 -19.29 5.00 -22.28
CA SER A 86 -19.36 4.48 -23.67
C SER A 86 -18.13 3.68 -24.09
N GLY A 87 -17.09 3.68 -23.25
CA GLY A 87 -15.82 3.02 -23.55
C GLY A 87 -15.01 3.75 -24.63
N THR A 88 -13.77 3.36 -24.79
CA THR A 88 -12.89 3.84 -25.85
C THR A 88 -11.99 2.71 -26.31
N SER A 89 -11.90 2.55 -27.61
CA SER A 89 -10.91 1.70 -28.27
C SER A 89 -9.89 2.61 -28.93
N SER A 90 -8.63 2.57 -28.53
CA SER A 90 -7.54 3.21 -29.26
C SER A 90 -6.58 2.15 -29.76
N ALA A 91 -6.14 2.28 -31.01
CA ALA A 91 -5.12 1.40 -31.56
C ALA A 91 -3.83 1.51 -30.71
N ARG A 92 -3.21 0.37 -30.44
CA ARG A 92 -1.92 0.35 -29.74
C ARG A 92 -0.87 0.95 -30.67
N PRO A 93 -0.18 2.03 -30.26
CA PRO A 93 0.82 2.64 -31.10
C PRO A 93 2.08 1.78 -31.23
N ASN A 94 2.78 1.90 -32.34
CA ASN A 94 4.13 1.37 -32.49
C ASN A 94 5.10 2.24 -31.69
N VAL A 95 5.89 1.59 -30.82
CA VAL A 95 6.82 2.27 -29.93
C VAL A 95 8.23 2.07 -30.45
N VAL A 96 8.96 3.16 -30.61
CA VAL A 96 10.40 3.16 -30.90
C VAL A 96 11.14 3.38 -29.59
N TRP A 97 12.07 2.47 -29.28
CA TRP A 97 12.87 2.53 -28.06
C TRP A 97 14.17 3.28 -28.31
N ASP A 98 14.45 4.25 -27.45
CA ASP A 98 15.77 4.90 -27.37
C ASP A 98 16.68 4.19 -26.35
N ALA A 99 17.86 4.74 -26.13
CA ALA A 99 18.83 4.19 -25.20
C ALA A 99 18.29 4.20 -23.75
N ILE A 100 18.43 3.06 -23.08
CA ILE A 100 18.10 2.91 -21.66
C ILE A 100 19.28 3.43 -20.85
N ASN A 101 19.00 4.37 -19.95
CA ASN A 101 20.01 5.04 -19.15
C ASN A 101 19.71 4.92 -17.66
N PRO A 102 20.74 4.88 -16.79
CA PRO A 102 20.55 5.01 -15.36
C PRO A 102 19.76 6.28 -15.00
N SER A 103 18.76 6.14 -14.16
CA SER A 103 17.87 7.26 -13.80
C SER A 103 17.69 7.44 -12.30
N GLN A 104 18.11 6.48 -11.49
CA GLN A 104 18.06 6.54 -10.04
C GLN A 104 18.93 5.43 -9.45
N SER A 105 19.60 5.74 -8.34
CA SER A 105 20.30 4.76 -7.52
C SER A 105 20.11 5.12 -6.05
N ASP A 106 19.40 4.28 -5.31
CA ASP A 106 19.13 4.52 -3.90
C ASP A 106 19.79 3.43 -3.04
N ILE A 107 20.36 3.86 -1.93
CA ILE A 107 20.84 2.97 -0.88
C ILE A 107 20.00 3.26 0.36
N MET A 108 19.35 2.25 0.86
CA MET A 108 18.54 2.29 2.07
C MET A 108 19.15 1.36 3.10
N SER A 109 19.32 1.83 4.32
CA SER A 109 19.72 0.99 5.45
C SER A 109 18.80 1.22 6.63
N GLY A 110 18.48 0.16 7.34
CA GLY A 110 17.59 0.18 8.49
C GLY A 110 18.18 -0.59 9.67
N TRP A 111 17.80 -0.19 10.87
CA TRP A 111 18.02 -0.98 12.06
C TRP A 111 16.78 -0.97 12.94
N THR A 112 16.54 -2.07 13.61
CA THR A 112 15.42 -2.22 14.56
C THR A 112 15.93 -2.89 15.82
N LEU A 113 15.60 -2.29 16.96
CA LEU A 113 15.80 -2.86 18.28
C LEU A 113 14.43 -2.92 18.95
N VAL A 114 14.00 -4.12 19.31
CA VAL A 114 12.71 -4.33 19.97
C VAL A 114 12.87 -5.29 21.12
N ASN A 115 12.14 -5.02 22.19
CA ASN A 115 12.09 -5.84 23.37
C ASN A 115 10.65 -6.04 23.81
N THR A 116 10.30 -7.25 24.22
CA THR A 116 9.02 -7.58 24.82
C THR A 116 9.23 -8.17 26.20
N LEU A 117 8.65 -7.52 27.20
CA LEU A 117 8.65 -7.95 28.59
C LEU A 117 7.29 -8.57 28.90
N SER A 118 7.29 -9.84 29.31
CA SER A 118 6.08 -10.60 29.66
C SER A 118 6.01 -10.90 31.15
N SER A 119 4.83 -10.69 31.74
CA SER A 119 4.61 -10.95 33.17
C SER A 119 4.73 -12.45 33.49
N PRO A 120 4.99 -12.82 34.76
CA PRO A 120 5.12 -14.22 35.19
C PRO A 120 3.90 -15.08 34.89
N ASP A 121 2.70 -14.49 34.95
CA ASP A 121 1.43 -15.15 34.66
C ASP A 121 1.08 -15.14 33.15
N ASP A 122 1.98 -14.62 32.30
CA ASP A 122 1.83 -14.50 30.85
C ASP A 122 0.58 -13.71 30.40
N ARG A 123 0.04 -12.85 31.28
CA ARG A 123 -1.14 -12.04 30.98
C ARG A 123 -0.78 -10.68 30.37
N LEU A 124 0.31 -10.07 30.81
CA LEU A 124 0.76 -8.76 30.37
C LEU A 124 2.01 -8.89 29.50
N HIS A 125 1.97 -8.31 28.29
CA HIS A 125 3.10 -8.20 27.38
C HIS A 125 3.30 -6.72 27.04
N PHE A 126 4.46 -6.19 27.38
CA PHE A 126 4.85 -4.83 27.05
C PHE A 126 6.00 -4.87 26.05
N THR A 127 5.74 -4.37 24.85
CA THR A 127 6.72 -4.26 23.76
C THR A 127 7.18 -2.82 23.64
N PHE A 128 8.49 -2.60 23.59
CA PHE A 128 9.09 -1.29 23.36
C PHE A 128 10.33 -1.42 22.50
N GLY A 129 10.60 -0.42 21.72
CA GLY A 129 11.76 -0.43 20.83
C GLY A 129 11.90 0.85 20.03
N TYR A 130 12.92 0.84 19.20
CA TYR A 130 13.18 1.87 18.22
C TYR A 130 13.60 1.24 16.90
N HIS A 131 13.22 1.90 15.82
CA HIS A 131 13.80 1.65 14.51
C HIS A 131 14.37 2.92 13.91
N GLY A 132 15.42 2.79 13.15
CA GLY A 132 16.05 3.88 12.42
C GLY A 132 16.17 3.51 10.95
N HIS A 133 16.12 4.52 10.11
CA HIS A 133 16.24 4.36 8.68
C HIS A 133 17.08 5.49 8.10
N GLU A 134 17.99 5.14 7.20
CA GLU A 134 18.78 6.08 6.41
C GLU A 134 18.57 5.76 4.93
N VAL A 135 18.37 6.81 4.14
CA VAL A 135 18.26 6.73 2.68
C VAL A 135 19.25 7.67 2.05
N LYS A 136 19.99 7.15 1.09
CA LYS A 136 20.80 7.93 0.16
C LYS A 136 20.20 7.76 -1.23
N GLU A 137 19.62 8.82 -1.77
CA GLU A 137 19.13 8.88 -3.15
C GLU A 137 20.14 9.57 -4.06
N ASP A 138 20.26 9.03 -5.25
CA ASP A 138 21.07 9.61 -6.32
C ASP A 138 20.23 9.61 -7.62
N ASP A 139 19.90 10.81 -8.12
CA ASP A 139 19.09 10.98 -9.33
C ASP A 139 19.86 10.73 -10.62
N GLN A 140 21.12 10.31 -10.52
CA GLN A 140 22.05 10.08 -11.63
C GLN A 140 22.28 11.33 -12.52
N LYS A 141 21.97 12.53 -11.97
CA LYS A 141 22.18 13.84 -12.61
C LYS A 141 23.08 14.74 -11.76
N GLY A 142 23.73 14.18 -10.75
CA GLY A 142 24.64 14.90 -9.87
C GLY A 142 23.98 15.39 -8.57
N HIS A 143 22.71 15.07 -8.31
CA HIS A 143 22.07 15.39 -7.04
C HIS A 143 22.00 14.14 -6.15
N VAL A 144 22.65 14.23 -5.02
CA VAL A 144 22.64 13.18 -3.99
C VAL A 144 21.98 13.72 -2.74
N VAL A 145 20.93 13.04 -2.30
CA VAL A 145 20.16 13.37 -1.08
C VAL A 145 20.43 12.31 -0.04
N LYS A 146 20.70 12.72 1.20
CA LYS A 146 20.73 11.83 2.36
C LYS A 146 19.71 12.28 3.37
N SER A 147 18.92 11.32 3.86
CA SER A 147 17.96 11.56 4.92
C SER A 147 17.96 10.41 5.91
N SER A 148 17.78 10.71 7.19
CA SER A 148 17.69 9.71 8.24
C SER A 148 16.63 10.09 9.26
N ALA A 149 16.04 9.11 9.88
CA ALA A 149 15.10 9.31 10.96
C ALA A 149 15.04 8.10 11.88
N THR A 150 14.59 8.32 13.13
CA THR A 150 14.35 7.27 14.11
C THR A 150 12.93 7.39 14.68
N ALA A 151 12.32 6.27 15.04
CA ALA A 151 10.97 6.24 15.57
C ALA A 151 10.77 5.17 16.64
N PRO A 152 9.92 5.44 17.65
CA PRO A 152 9.59 4.48 18.69
C PRO A 152 8.61 3.43 18.19
N ILE A 153 8.68 2.27 18.82
CA ILE A 153 7.72 1.17 18.77
C ILE A 153 7.23 0.93 20.20
N LEU A 154 5.94 1.09 20.44
CA LEU A 154 5.32 0.83 21.72
C LEU A 154 4.10 -0.07 21.56
N GLY A 155 3.97 -1.09 22.39
CA GLY A 155 2.84 -2.00 22.37
C GLY A 155 2.54 -2.54 23.76
N LEU A 156 1.26 -2.65 24.07
CA LEU A 156 0.76 -3.26 25.27
C LEU A 156 -0.30 -4.28 24.88
N ASN A 157 -0.18 -5.50 25.37
CA ASN A 157 -1.21 -6.52 25.22
C ASN A 157 -1.51 -7.13 26.59
N TYR A 158 -2.80 -7.19 26.93
CA TYR A 158 -3.25 -7.74 28.19
C TYR A 158 -4.33 -8.81 27.98
N LYS A 159 -4.08 -10.01 28.44
CA LYS A 159 -5.03 -11.13 28.42
C LYS A 159 -6.00 -11.00 29.59
N ILE A 160 -7.23 -10.54 29.32
CA ILE A 160 -8.30 -10.46 30.33
C ILE A 160 -8.70 -11.86 30.78
N THR A 161 -8.83 -12.77 29.81
CA THR A 161 -9.05 -14.20 30.01
C THR A 161 -8.12 -14.99 29.08
N PRO A 162 -8.02 -16.33 29.19
CA PRO A 162 -7.24 -17.13 28.22
C PRO A 162 -7.66 -16.91 26.76
N ASN A 163 -8.89 -16.50 26.53
CA ASN A 163 -9.50 -16.36 25.20
C ASN A 163 -9.66 -14.90 24.74
N VAL A 164 -9.57 -13.93 25.66
CA VAL A 164 -9.81 -12.51 25.37
C VAL A 164 -8.59 -11.68 25.74
N ALA A 165 -8.09 -10.90 24.81
CA ALA A 165 -7.06 -9.92 25.06
C ALA A 165 -7.47 -8.53 24.53
N VAL A 166 -6.98 -7.49 25.21
CA VAL A 166 -6.99 -6.10 24.75
C VAL A 166 -5.58 -5.69 24.43
N TYR A 167 -5.42 -4.79 23.46
CA TYR A 167 -4.12 -4.26 23.11
C TYR A 167 -4.19 -2.79 22.76
N ALA A 168 -3.07 -2.11 22.90
CA ALA A 168 -2.85 -0.77 22.39
C ALA A 168 -1.44 -0.68 21.81
N SER A 169 -1.28 0.07 20.75
CA SER A 169 0.03 0.31 20.13
C SER A 169 0.20 1.73 19.63
N HIS A 170 1.45 2.18 19.66
CA HIS A 170 1.90 3.40 19.02
C HIS A 170 3.12 3.10 18.15
N THR A 171 3.03 3.46 16.87
CA THR A 171 4.12 3.31 15.92
C THR A 171 4.28 4.57 15.10
N GLU A 172 5.51 4.90 14.77
CA GLU A 172 5.82 5.96 13.81
C GLU A 172 6.58 5.35 12.64
N ASN A 173 6.27 5.79 11.43
CA ASN A 173 6.98 5.43 10.19
C ASN A 173 7.44 6.69 9.48
N PHE A 174 8.39 6.51 8.56
CA PHE A 174 8.95 7.61 7.77
C PHE A 174 8.52 7.52 6.33
N VAL A 175 8.26 8.70 5.77
CA VAL A 175 8.21 8.89 4.32
C VAL A 175 9.34 9.84 3.99
N GLN A 176 10.18 9.44 3.04
CA GLN A 176 11.30 10.23 2.59
C GLN A 176 10.89 11.63 2.17
N GLY A 177 11.73 12.63 2.48
CA GLY A 177 11.54 14.01 2.05
C GLY A 177 11.82 14.17 0.56
N ASN A 178 11.02 14.97 -0.12
CA ASN A 178 11.20 15.28 -1.53
C ASN A 178 12.02 16.55 -1.71
N THR A 179 12.75 16.66 -2.82
CA THR A 179 13.33 17.94 -3.26
C THR A 179 12.21 18.88 -3.70
N VAL A 180 12.25 20.10 -3.19
CA VAL A 180 11.28 21.15 -3.51
C VAL A 180 11.40 21.59 -4.96
N GLY A 181 10.27 21.64 -5.65
CA GLY A 181 10.18 21.99 -7.07
C GLY A 181 10.52 23.46 -7.36
N GLN A 182 10.79 23.76 -8.63
CA GLN A 182 11.28 25.07 -9.10
C GLN A 182 10.28 26.22 -8.90
N SER A 183 9.02 25.94 -8.69
CA SER A 183 7.95 26.95 -8.54
C SER A 183 7.91 27.63 -7.18
N TYR A 184 8.73 27.17 -6.22
CA TYR A 184 8.73 27.66 -4.84
C TYR A 184 9.97 28.48 -4.51
N SER A 185 9.85 29.38 -3.54
CA SER A 185 10.96 30.23 -3.08
C SER A 185 12.13 29.44 -2.50
N ASN A 186 11.84 28.30 -1.88
CA ASN A 186 12.82 27.34 -1.34
C ASN A 186 13.12 26.19 -2.33
N ARG A 187 13.09 26.48 -3.64
CA ARG A 187 13.45 25.51 -4.68
C ARG A 187 14.79 24.83 -4.40
N ASN A 188 14.86 23.55 -4.75
CA ASN A 188 16.03 22.67 -4.52
C ASN A 188 16.31 22.37 -3.04
N GLU A 189 15.54 22.90 -2.09
CA GLU A 189 15.62 22.46 -0.70
C GLU A 189 15.17 20.99 -0.60
N ILE A 190 15.90 20.23 0.21
CA ILE A 190 15.55 18.84 0.52
C ILE A 190 14.75 18.87 1.82
N LEU A 191 13.47 18.53 1.74
CA LEU A 191 12.65 18.44 2.93
C LEU A 191 13.08 17.28 3.81
N PRO A 192 13.02 17.41 5.15
CA PRO A 192 13.29 16.30 6.05
C PRO A 192 12.28 15.16 5.83
N PRO A 193 12.60 13.92 6.25
CA PRO A 193 11.63 12.83 6.23
C PRO A 193 10.37 13.20 7.00
N SER A 194 9.22 12.98 6.39
CA SER A 194 7.94 13.19 7.06
C SER A 194 7.58 11.97 7.90
N LYS A 195 7.02 12.20 9.10
CA LYS A 195 6.60 11.14 9.99
C LYS A 195 5.11 10.84 9.81
N THR A 196 4.79 9.56 9.73
CA THR A 196 3.43 9.03 9.86
C THR A 196 3.31 8.40 11.24
N LYS A 197 2.32 8.83 12.03
CA LYS A 197 2.07 8.33 13.39
C LYS A 197 0.79 7.52 13.39
N GLN A 198 0.85 6.33 13.98
CA GLN A 198 -0.32 5.46 14.17
C GLN A 198 -0.53 5.16 15.64
N ASN A 199 -1.76 5.34 16.10
CA ASN A 199 -2.26 4.84 17.37
C ASN A 199 -3.35 3.82 17.07
N GLU A 200 -3.29 2.68 17.74
CA GLU A 200 -4.28 1.63 17.59
C GLU A 200 -4.64 1.05 18.94
N PHE A 201 -5.93 0.71 19.10
CA PHE A 201 -6.47 0.00 20.24
C PHE A 201 -7.41 -1.09 19.74
N GLY A 202 -7.40 -2.26 20.36
CA GLY A 202 -8.26 -3.33 19.88
C GLY A 202 -8.48 -4.47 20.88
N PHE A 203 -9.32 -5.39 20.41
CA PHE A 203 -9.72 -6.60 21.14
C PHE A 203 -9.40 -7.81 20.27
N LYS A 204 -8.89 -8.86 20.89
CA LYS A 204 -8.68 -10.17 20.26
C LYS A 204 -9.47 -11.23 21.01
N TYR A 205 -10.19 -12.05 20.28
CA TYR A 205 -10.92 -13.19 20.83
C TYR A 205 -10.49 -14.45 20.08
N LYS A 206 -10.01 -15.43 20.84
CA LYS A 206 -9.63 -16.75 20.31
C LYS A 206 -10.56 -17.82 20.87
N ASN A 207 -11.16 -18.61 19.99
CA ASN A 207 -11.98 -19.76 20.36
C ASN A 207 -11.61 -20.96 19.48
N GLY A 208 -10.91 -21.94 20.07
CA GLY A 208 -10.31 -23.03 19.30
C GLY A 208 -9.37 -22.50 18.22
N ASP A 209 -9.65 -22.84 16.97
CA ASP A 209 -8.87 -22.42 15.79
C ASP A 209 -9.33 -21.06 15.21
N THR A 210 -10.40 -20.48 15.78
CA THR A 210 -10.91 -19.17 15.34
C THR A 210 -10.25 -18.04 16.11
N LEU A 211 -9.71 -17.07 15.37
CA LEU A 211 -9.22 -15.79 15.89
C LEU A 211 -10.04 -14.64 15.31
N SER A 212 -10.62 -13.81 16.18
CA SER A 212 -11.29 -12.56 15.82
C SER A 212 -10.52 -11.38 16.38
N THR A 213 -10.38 -10.32 15.58
CA THR A 213 -9.75 -9.06 16.00
C THR A 213 -10.66 -7.90 15.62
N LEU A 214 -10.93 -7.02 16.59
CA LEU A 214 -11.58 -5.73 16.36
C LEU A 214 -10.59 -4.64 16.74
N SER A 215 -10.28 -3.74 15.81
CA SER A 215 -9.36 -2.63 16.04
C SER A 215 -9.97 -1.27 15.71
N PHE A 216 -9.50 -0.26 16.42
CA PHE A 216 -9.78 1.16 16.22
C PHE A 216 -8.44 1.85 16.04
N PHE A 217 -8.28 2.61 14.96
CA PHE A 217 -7.01 3.25 14.68
C PHE A 217 -7.14 4.72 14.27
N GLU A 218 -6.08 5.46 14.51
CA GLU A 218 -5.85 6.78 13.95
C GLU A 218 -4.44 6.83 13.36
N ILE A 219 -4.34 7.25 12.09
CA ILE A 219 -3.09 7.49 11.39
C ILE A 219 -3.05 8.96 10.98
N LYS A 220 -2.00 9.67 11.39
CA LYS A 220 -1.68 11.04 10.96
C LYS A 220 -0.46 11.02 10.07
N LYS A 221 -0.60 11.60 8.90
CA LYS A 221 0.47 11.71 7.90
C LYS A 221 0.71 13.19 7.59
N ALA A 222 1.95 13.64 7.71
CA ALA A 222 2.35 14.96 7.24
C ALA A 222 2.36 14.99 5.70
N ASN A 223 1.87 16.09 5.13
CA ASN A 223 1.88 16.35 3.69
C ASN A 223 2.59 17.66 3.39
N GLY A 224 3.24 17.73 2.23
CA GLY A 224 3.79 18.98 1.74
C GLY A 224 2.68 19.90 1.21
N ILE A 225 2.72 21.15 1.59
CA ILE A 225 1.83 22.21 1.08
C ILE A 225 2.62 23.47 0.79
N ALA A 226 2.12 24.29 -0.15
CA ALA A 226 2.63 25.62 -0.36
C ALA A 226 2.17 26.54 0.80
N VAL A 227 3.10 27.27 1.38
CA VAL A 227 2.91 28.23 2.47
C VAL A 227 3.37 29.62 2.02
N PRO A 228 2.54 30.68 2.15
CA PRO A 228 2.92 32.03 1.79
C PRO A 228 4.06 32.57 2.64
N ASN A 229 4.97 33.32 2.03
CA ASN A 229 6.05 34.01 2.72
C ASN A 229 5.69 35.47 3.13
N GLY A 230 4.52 35.97 2.68
CA GLY A 230 4.09 37.35 2.92
C GLY A 230 4.62 38.39 1.92
N ASP A 231 5.53 38.00 1.03
CA ASP A 231 6.11 38.81 -0.04
C ASP A 231 5.53 38.51 -1.43
N GLY A 232 4.44 37.72 -1.49
CA GLY A 232 3.83 37.26 -2.72
C GLY A 232 4.43 35.94 -3.26
N THR A 233 5.50 35.42 -2.64
CA THR A 233 6.06 34.12 -2.95
C THR A 233 5.54 33.02 -2.00
N GLU A 234 5.73 31.77 -2.38
CA GLU A 234 5.36 30.61 -1.56
C GLU A 234 6.55 29.70 -1.34
N ALA A 235 6.69 29.14 -0.15
CA ALA A 235 7.61 28.06 0.16
C ALA A 235 6.85 26.74 0.26
N TYR A 236 7.42 25.64 -0.20
CA TYR A 236 6.85 24.31 -0.02
C TYR A 236 7.37 23.69 1.28
N LYS A 237 6.47 23.36 2.21
CA LYS A 237 6.81 22.88 3.55
C LYS A 237 5.97 21.66 3.93
N LEU A 238 6.50 20.82 4.83
CA LEU A 238 5.75 19.71 5.46
C LEU A 238 4.79 20.24 6.54
N ASP A 239 3.88 21.14 6.15
CA ASP A 239 2.95 21.80 7.04
C ASP A 239 1.49 21.38 6.84
N GLY A 240 1.23 20.48 5.88
CA GLY A 240 -0.06 19.85 5.68
C GLY A 240 -0.23 18.59 6.53
N GLU A 241 -1.48 18.18 6.76
CA GLU A 241 -1.82 16.96 7.49
C GLU A 241 -2.99 16.22 6.83
N GLN A 242 -2.85 14.90 6.74
CA GLN A 242 -3.93 13.97 6.47
C GLN A 242 -4.15 13.08 7.69
N ARG A 243 -5.42 12.89 8.07
CA ARG A 243 -5.82 12.00 9.16
C ARG A 243 -6.74 10.91 8.64
N ASN A 244 -6.38 9.66 8.97
CA ASN A 244 -7.17 8.48 8.69
C ASN A 244 -7.60 7.87 10.01
N ARG A 245 -8.91 7.73 10.24
CA ARG A 245 -9.49 7.03 11.39
C ARG A 245 -10.34 5.90 10.89
N GLY A 246 -10.29 4.78 11.59
CA GLY A 246 -11.06 3.64 11.14
C GLY A 246 -11.35 2.61 12.21
N ILE A 247 -12.18 1.67 11.79
CA ILE A 247 -12.54 0.47 12.54
C ILE A 247 -12.32 -0.70 11.60
N GLU A 248 -11.63 -1.73 12.08
CA GLU A 248 -11.40 -2.96 11.33
C GLU A 248 -11.84 -4.15 12.16
N TYR A 249 -12.54 -5.07 11.53
CA TYR A 249 -12.86 -6.37 12.08
C TYR A 249 -12.33 -7.44 11.14
N SER A 250 -11.58 -8.38 11.70
CA SER A 250 -11.10 -9.55 10.98
C SER A 250 -11.39 -10.82 11.76
N VAL A 251 -11.66 -11.88 11.04
CA VAL A 251 -11.84 -13.22 11.59
C VAL A 251 -11.20 -14.25 10.67
N SER A 252 -10.50 -15.21 11.27
CA SER A 252 -9.95 -16.35 10.54
C SER A 252 -10.07 -17.61 11.41
N GLY A 253 -10.22 -18.75 10.76
CA GLY A 253 -10.34 -20.01 11.47
C GLY A 253 -10.72 -21.17 10.57
N ASP A 254 -10.98 -22.30 11.24
CA ASP A 254 -11.43 -23.53 10.61
C ASP A 254 -12.86 -23.88 11.04
N ALA A 255 -13.71 -24.19 10.08
CA ALA A 255 -15.04 -24.74 10.31
C ALA A 255 -15.01 -26.26 10.04
N GLY A 256 -14.57 -26.98 11.08
CA GLY A 256 -14.31 -28.41 10.98
C GLY A 256 -12.99 -28.71 10.24
N ARG A 257 -12.88 -29.93 9.69
CA ARG A 257 -11.61 -30.41 9.10
C ARG A 257 -11.37 -29.98 7.66
N LYS A 258 -12.40 -29.48 6.99
CA LYS A 258 -12.37 -29.29 5.52
C LYS A 258 -12.56 -27.86 5.07
N LEU A 259 -12.98 -26.96 5.92
CA LEU A 259 -13.27 -25.59 5.54
C LEU A 259 -12.49 -24.62 6.42
N SER A 260 -11.59 -23.86 5.80
CA SER A 260 -10.93 -22.71 6.42
C SER A 260 -11.51 -21.41 5.86
N TYR A 261 -11.55 -20.37 6.68
CA TYR A 261 -12.05 -19.07 6.27
C TYR A 261 -11.21 -17.91 6.80
N ILE A 262 -11.16 -16.85 6.01
CA ILE A 262 -10.59 -15.54 6.38
C ILE A 262 -11.58 -14.49 5.90
N ALA A 263 -11.99 -13.60 6.80
CA ALA A 263 -12.85 -12.47 6.43
C ALA A 263 -12.39 -11.21 7.13
N GLY A 264 -12.56 -10.08 6.44
CA GLY A 264 -12.27 -8.75 6.95
C GLY A 264 -13.29 -7.74 6.48
N ILE A 265 -13.58 -6.75 7.32
CA ILE A 265 -14.33 -5.55 6.95
C ILE A 265 -13.68 -4.34 7.60
N SER A 266 -13.52 -3.26 6.84
CA SER A 266 -12.99 -2.01 7.37
C SER A 266 -13.88 -0.82 7.02
N TYR A 267 -13.96 0.12 7.96
CA TYR A 267 -14.50 1.44 7.76
C TYR A 267 -13.40 2.48 7.94
N LEU A 268 -13.24 3.39 6.99
CA LEU A 268 -12.20 4.40 6.95
C LEU A 268 -12.79 5.81 6.77
N ASP A 269 -12.56 6.71 7.74
CA ASP A 269 -12.78 8.16 7.61
C ASP A 269 -11.42 8.85 7.35
N SER A 270 -11.10 9.06 6.08
CA SER A 270 -9.86 9.71 5.63
C SER A 270 -10.14 11.15 5.27
N LYS A 271 -9.47 12.11 5.93
CA LYS A 271 -9.66 13.56 5.75
C LYS A 271 -8.33 14.28 5.66
N GLN A 272 -8.31 15.32 4.85
CA GLN A 272 -7.29 16.35 4.91
C GLN A 272 -7.61 17.25 6.08
N THR A 273 -6.73 17.36 7.07
CA THR A 273 -6.96 18.14 8.29
C THR A 273 -6.22 19.47 8.28
N LYS A 274 -5.19 19.59 7.45
CA LYS A 274 -4.49 20.84 7.20
C LYS A 274 -4.04 20.91 5.73
N THR A 275 -4.53 21.93 5.02
CA THR A 275 -4.26 22.12 3.58
C THR A 275 -3.84 23.57 3.32
N LYS A 276 -3.34 23.84 2.09
CA LYS A 276 -3.01 25.19 1.66
C LYS A 276 -4.21 26.12 1.87
N TYR A 277 -4.01 27.20 2.63
CA TYR A 277 -5.05 28.19 3.02
C TYR A 277 -6.31 27.60 3.67
N GLY A 278 -6.28 26.37 4.17
CA GLY A 278 -7.45 25.70 4.73
C GLY A 278 -8.53 25.33 3.70
N LEU A 279 -8.29 25.51 2.40
CA LEU A 279 -9.31 25.39 1.33
C LEU A 279 -9.98 24.00 1.27
N ASN A 280 -9.25 22.96 1.64
CA ASN A 280 -9.74 21.59 1.63
C ASN A 280 -9.77 20.94 3.03
N ASP A 281 -9.65 21.73 4.09
CA ASP A 281 -9.71 21.22 5.45
C ASP A 281 -11.06 20.54 5.72
N GLY A 282 -11.00 19.36 6.36
CA GLY A 282 -12.16 18.52 6.64
C GLY A 282 -12.66 17.69 5.43
N ARG A 283 -12.14 17.90 4.21
CA ARG A 283 -12.55 17.15 3.04
C ARG A 283 -11.95 15.74 3.04
N ARG A 284 -12.72 14.81 2.48
CA ARG A 284 -12.26 13.44 2.27
C ARG A 284 -11.10 13.41 1.28
N VAL A 285 -10.16 12.49 1.54
CA VAL A 285 -9.05 12.21 0.64
C VAL A 285 -9.54 11.42 -0.58
N ASP A 286 -9.01 11.74 -1.76
CA ASP A 286 -9.33 11.04 -3.00
C ASP A 286 -8.82 9.59 -2.98
N ALA A 287 -9.44 8.73 -3.78
CA ALA A 287 -9.12 7.31 -3.96
C ALA A 287 -9.18 6.47 -2.67
N MET A 288 -9.79 6.97 -1.60
CA MET A 288 -9.95 6.27 -0.32
C MET A 288 -11.42 5.88 -0.13
N PRO A 289 -11.81 4.62 -0.39
CA PRO A 289 -13.16 4.15 -0.13
C PRO A 289 -13.44 4.16 1.38
N LYS A 290 -14.68 4.43 1.78
CA LYS A 290 -15.07 4.36 3.19
C LYS A 290 -15.20 2.93 3.71
N TRP A 291 -15.63 2.03 2.84
CA TRP A 291 -15.85 0.64 3.19
C TRP A 291 -15.05 -0.27 2.27
N SER A 292 -14.42 -1.25 2.86
CA SER A 292 -13.86 -2.38 2.14
C SER A 292 -14.12 -3.67 2.92
N ALA A 293 -14.29 -4.78 2.21
CA ALA A 293 -14.45 -6.09 2.82
C ALA A 293 -13.85 -7.16 1.92
N ASP A 294 -13.34 -8.21 2.54
CA ASP A 294 -12.85 -9.41 1.88
C ASP A 294 -13.32 -10.67 2.60
N LEU A 295 -13.52 -11.72 1.82
CA LEU A 295 -13.84 -13.06 2.30
C LEU A 295 -13.12 -14.07 1.44
N ALA A 296 -12.36 -14.95 2.06
CA ALA A 296 -11.80 -16.14 1.41
C ALA A 296 -12.31 -17.40 2.12
N LEU A 297 -12.80 -18.34 1.33
CA LEU A 297 -13.23 -19.66 1.77
C LEU A 297 -12.36 -20.70 1.07
N MET A 298 -11.72 -21.56 1.84
CA MET A 298 -10.82 -22.62 1.37
C MET A 298 -11.41 -23.96 1.76
N TYR A 299 -11.97 -24.67 0.81
CA TYR A 299 -12.57 -25.97 1.01
C TYR A 299 -11.67 -27.10 0.51
N LYS A 300 -11.37 -28.07 1.36
CA LYS A 300 -10.60 -29.27 1.06
C LYS A 300 -11.52 -30.50 1.02
N PRO A 301 -12.10 -30.83 -0.14
CA PRO A 301 -12.90 -32.04 -0.27
C PRO A 301 -12.09 -33.31 0.02
N THR A 302 -10.81 -33.32 -0.39
CA THR A 302 -9.81 -34.35 -0.09
C THR A 302 -8.53 -33.70 0.42
N ASP A 303 -7.59 -34.48 0.95
CA ASP A 303 -6.29 -33.97 1.41
C ASP A 303 -5.45 -33.40 0.24
N ALA A 304 -5.66 -33.89 -0.97
CA ALA A 304 -4.94 -33.47 -2.16
C ALA A 304 -5.58 -32.31 -2.93
N LEU A 305 -6.87 -32.01 -2.70
CA LEU A 305 -7.60 -31.02 -3.49
C LEU A 305 -8.12 -29.89 -2.59
N GLN A 306 -7.83 -28.65 -3.00
CA GLN A 306 -8.37 -27.44 -2.36
C GLN A 306 -9.08 -26.58 -3.41
N VAL A 307 -10.28 -26.12 -3.07
CA VAL A 307 -11.03 -25.11 -3.83
C VAL A 307 -11.08 -23.84 -2.99
N THR A 308 -10.73 -22.71 -3.59
CA THR A 308 -10.72 -21.41 -2.91
C THR A 308 -11.65 -20.44 -3.63
N GLY A 309 -12.66 -19.94 -2.92
CA GLY A 309 -13.48 -18.81 -3.35
C GLY A 309 -13.06 -17.54 -2.64
N ARG A 310 -12.89 -16.43 -3.36
CA ARG A 310 -12.59 -15.13 -2.78
C ARG A 310 -13.62 -14.09 -3.26
N LEU A 311 -14.12 -13.29 -2.32
CA LEU A 311 -14.97 -12.14 -2.58
C LEU A 311 -14.26 -10.89 -2.05
N THR A 312 -14.11 -9.87 -2.88
CA THR A 312 -13.55 -8.57 -2.50
C THR A 312 -14.55 -7.47 -2.82
N TYR A 313 -14.89 -6.68 -1.82
CA TYR A 313 -15.73 -5.49 -1.95
C TYR A 313 -14.90 -4.23 -1.72
N THR A 314 -14.96 -3.29 -2.66
CA THR A 314 -14.41 -1.94 -2.54
C THR A 314 -15.55 -0.94 -2.69
N GLY A 315 -15.79 -0.13 -1.67
CA GLY A 315 -16.84 0.88 -1.67
C GLY A 315 -16.57 2.04 -2.63
N ALA A 316 -17.55 2.90 -2.81
CA ALA A 316 -17.40 4.09 -3.63
C ALA A 316 -16.26 4.99 -3.16
N ALA A 317 -15.45 5.47 -4.09
CA ALA A 317 -14.31 6.34 -3.85
C ALA A 317 -14.43 7.66 -4.60
N LEU A 318 -13.92 8.73 -4.00
CA LEU A 318 -13.83 10.03 -4.66
C LEU A 318 -12.65 10.01 -5.63
N ILE A 319 -12.87 10.46 -6.86
CA ILE A 319 -11.79 10.70 -7.83
C ILE A 319 -11.20 12.07 -7.55
N ARG A 320 -12.06 13.01 -7.21
CA ARG A 320 -11.72 14.40 -6.94
C ARG A 320 -12.66 14.98 -5.89
N ASN A 321 -12.09 15.74 -4.97
CA ASN A 321 -12.82 16.41 -3.91
C ASN A 321 -12.24 17.80 -3.63
N THR A 322 -12.21 18.66 -4.66
CA THR A 322 -11.68 20.02 -4.59
C THR A 322 -12.75 21.06 -4.92
N ASN A 323 -12.64 22.25 -4.34
CA ASN A 323 -13.56 23.37 -4.61
C ASN A 323 -13.40 24.00 -5.99
N SER A 324 -12.29 23.73 -6.68
CA SER A 324 -11.88 24.47 -7.88
C SER A 324 -12.04 23.71 -9.20
N TYR A 325 -12.73 22.58 -9.18
CA TYR A 325 -13.00 21.87 -10.42
C TYR A 325 -14.16 22.57 -11.14
N ASP A 326 -14.02 22.86 -12.41
CA ASP A 326 -15.03 23.50 -13.30
C ASP A 326 -15.63 24.84 -12.83
N GLY A 327 -15.11 25.42 -11.73
CA GLY A 327 -15.65 26.65 -11.14
C GLY A 327 -16.98 26.49 -10.41
N LYS A 328 -17.56 25.27 -10.34
CA LYS A 328 -18.88 25.02 -9.70
C LYS A 328 -18.78 24.39 -8.32
N GLY A 329 -17.58 23.97 -7.91
CA GLY A 329 -17.36 23.22 -6.67
C GLY A 329 -18.11 21.88 -6.69
N GLY A 330 -17.48 20.81 -6.27
CA GLY A 330 -18.15 19.51 -6.25
C GLY A 330 -17.20 18.36 -6.02
N SER A 331 -17.77 17.18 -5.86
CA SER A 331 -17.03 15.94 -5.71
C SER A 331 -17.42 15.00 -6.82
N ILE A 332 -16.44 14.38 -7.48
CA ILE A 332 -16.66 13.32 -8.44
C ILE A 332 -16.32 12.00 -7.76
N SER A 333 -17.18 11.00 -7.89
CA SER A 333 -16.98 9.68 -7.31
C SER A 333 -17.18 8.56 -8.32
N ILE A 334 -16.49 7.46 -8.08
CA ILE A 334 -16.75 6.18 -8.75
C ILE A 334 -17.52 5.27 -7.80
N GLY A 335 -18.48 4.53 -8.34
CA GLY A 335 -19.27 3.55 -7.61
C GLY A 335 -18.40 2.42 -7.03
N GLY A 336 -18.92 1.78 -5.98
CA GLY A 336 -18.28 0.60 -5.39
C GLY A 336 -18.40 -0.62 -6.28
N GLN A 337 -17.54 -1.62 -6.03
CA GLN A 337 -17.46 -2.86 -6.78
C GLN A 337 -17.28 -4.08 -5.89
N THR A 338 -17.81 -5.19 -6.35
CA THR A 338 -17.58 -6.52 -5.79
C THR A 338 -16.98 -7.40 -6.86
N LEU A 339 -15.87 -8.05 -6.57
CA LEU A 339 -15.23 -9.04 -7.43
C LEU A 339 -15.24 -10.40 -6.76
N VAL A 340 -15.36 -11.44 -7.57
CA VAL A 340 -15.29 -12.83 -7.11
C VAL A 340 -14.21 -13.53 -7.91
N ASP A 341 -13.35 -14.26 -7.20
CA ASP A 341 -12.31 -15.10 -7.79
C ASP A 341 -12.51 -16.55 -7.35
N LEU A 342 -12.12 -17.47 -8.20
CA LEU A 342 -12.16 -18.91 -7.93
C LEU A 342 -10.81 -19.54 -8.24
N GLY A 343 -10.29 -20.33 -7.30
CA GLY A 343 -9.05 -21.06 -7.45
C GLY A 343 -9.20 -22.53 -7.11
N VAL A 344 -8.42 -23.36 -7.76
CA VAL A 344 -8.30 -24.79 -7.45
C VAL A 344 -6.81 -25.12 -7.36
N SER A 345 -6.43 -25.84 -6.31
CA SER A 345 -5.07 -26.37 -6.13
C SER A 345 -5.13 -27.87 -5.90
N TRP A 346 -4.25 -28.59 -6.56
CA TRP A 346 -4.16 -30.05 -6.50
C TRP A 346 -2.73 -30.47 -6.20
N ASP A 347 -2.54 -31.12 -5.04
CA ASP A 347 -1.29 -31.75 -4.66
C ASP A 347 -1.18 -33.13 -5.29
N THR A 348 -0.13 -33.35 -6.09
CA THR A 348 0.12 -34.58 -6.83
C THR A 348 1.63 -34.86 -6.89
N HIS A 349 2.03 -35.87 -7.69
CA HIS A 349 3.43 -36.21 -7.90
C HIS A 349 3.73 -36.32 -9.38
N PHE A 350 4.89 -35.82 -9.77
CA PHE A 350 5.48 -36.10 -11.08
C PHE A 350 6.69 -37.06 -10.90
N GLY A 351 6.42 -38.33 -11.11
CA GLY A 351 7.34 -39.37 -10.68
C GLY A 351 7.44 -39.42 -9.14
N LYS A 352 8.65 -39.19 -8.61
CA LYS A 352 8.88 -39.11 -7.15
C LYS A 352 8.81 -37.69 -6.62
N GLN A 353 8.64 -36.69 -7.48
CA GLN A 353 8.70 -35.29 -7.14
C GLN A 353 7.30 -34.76 -6.74
N PRO A 354 7.11 -34.26 -5.52
CA PRO A 354 5.86 -33.62 -5.14
C PRO A 354 5.60 -32.34 -5.96
N VAL A 355 4.41 -32.18 -6.47
CA VAL A 355 3.98 -31.04 -7.29
C VAL A 355 2.63 -30.55 -6.84
N THR A 356 2.50 -29.24 -6.67
CA THR A 356 1.20 -28.57 -6.52
C THR A 356 0.83 -27.87 -7.82
N LEU A 357 -0.25 -28.29 -8.46
CA LEU A 357 -0.84 -27.64 -9.62
C LEU A 357 -1.93 -26.68 -9.17
N SER A 358 -1.93 -25.47 -9.66
CA SER A 358 -2.98 -24.48 -9.32
C SER A 358 -3.53 -23.80 -10.57
N ALA A 359 -4.83 -23.58 -10.59
CA ALA A 359 -5.55 -22.80 -11.60
C ALA A 359 -6.44 -21.76 -10.91
N TRP A 360 -6.41 -20.54 -11.43
CA TRP A 360 -7.20 -19.42 -10.92
C TRP A 360 -8.00 -18.76 -12.04
N CYS A 361 -9.20 -18.34 -11.70
CA CYS A 361 -10.04 -17.44 -12.49
C CYS A 361 -10.30 -16.18 -11.64
N TYR A 362 -9.64 -15.09 -11.98
CA TYR A 362 -9.85 -13.79 -11.36
C TYR A 362 -10.98 -13.05 -12.07
N ASN A 363 -11.75 -12.25 -11.33
CA ASN A 363 -12.95 -11.58 -11.84
C ASN A 363 -13.88 -12.56 -12.58
N LEU A 364 -14.32 -13.59 -11.87
CA LEU A 364 -15.09 -14.74 -12.39
C LEU A 364 -16.27 -14.33 -13.27
N PHE A 365 -16.96 -13.24 -12.91
CA PHE A 365 -18.16 -12.75 -13.61
C PHE A 365 -17.85 -11.73 -14.70
N ASP A 366 -16.56 -11.52 -15.04
CA ASP A 366 -16.10 -10.59 -16.08
C ASP A 366 -16.68 -9.17 -15.93
N LYS A 367 -16.67 -8.69 -14.69
CA LYS A 367 -17.23 -7.37 -14.38
C LYS A 367 -16.33 -6.27 -14.91
N ASP A 368 -16.87 -5.40 -15.76
CA ASP A 368 -16.21 -4.15 -16.12
C ASP A 368 -16.33 -3.14 -14.99
N TYR A 369 -15.22 -2.50 -14.65
CA TYR A 369 -15.19 -1.49 -13.59
C TYR A 369 -14.05 -0.49 -13.75
N TRP A 370 -14.30 0.70 -13.22
CA TRP A 370 -13.29 1.72 -13.04
C TRP A 370 -12.90 1.82 -11.58
N TYR A 371 -11.67 2.21 -11.29
CA TYR A 371 -11.23 2.54 -9.94
C TYR A 371 -10.58 3.91 -9.88
N ALA A 372 -10.69 4.59 -8.73
CA ALA A 372 -10.02 5.84 -8.47
C ALA A 372 -8.53 5.57 -8.20
N ALA A 373 -7.65 6.15 -9.02
CA ALA A 373 -6.20 5.97 -8.91
C ALA A 373 -5.51 7.09 -8.12
N GLY A 374 -6.28 8.07 -7.60
CA GLY A 374 -5.77 9.26 -6.91
C GLY A 374 -5.33 10.37 -7.85
N GLY A 375 -5.22 11.60 -7.32
CA GLY A 375 -4.78 12.76 -8.10
C GLY A 375 -5.68 13.07 -9.30
N ASN A 376 -6.98 12.87 -9.19
CA ASN A 376 -7.97 13.02 -10.27
C ASN A 376 -7.85 11.98 -11.41
N ASN A 377 -7.15 10.88 -11.17
CA ASN A 377 -6.99 9.83 -12.17
C ASN A 377 -7.95 8.68 -11.92
N ILE A 378 -8.32 8.00 -13.01
CA ILE A 378 -9.10 6.77 -13.02
C ILE A 378 -8.30 5.66 -13.70
N GLY A 379 -8.48 4.44 -13.24
CA GLY A 379 -7.91 3.25 -13.87
C GLY A 379 -9.01 2.28 -14.30
N LEU A 380 -8.79 1.56 -15.37
CA LEU A 380 -9.66 0.48 -15.82
C LEU A 380 -9.32 -0.79 -15.04
N GLY A 381 -10.33 -1.47 -14.53
CA GLY A 381 -10.20 -2.75 -13.84
C GLY A 381 -9.73 -3.87 -14.78
N ALA A 382 -9.09 -4.87 -14.21
CA ALA A 382 -8.69 -6.05 -14.98
C ALA A 382 -9.93 -6.88 -15.40
N PRO A 383 -10.02 -7.32 -16.66
CA PRO A 383 -11.06 -8.25 -17.11
C PRO A 383 -10.87 -9.62 -16.46
N ARG A 384 -11.77 -10.54 -16.71
CA ARG A 384 -11.60 -11.94 -16.29
C ARG A 384 -10.25 -12.48 -16.79
N THR A 385 -9.46 -12.98 -15.85
CA THR A 385 -8.10 -13.41 -16.11
C THR A 385 -7.89 -14.82 -15.56
N TYR A 386 -7.24 -15.67 -16.35
CA TYR A 386 -6.90 -17.03 -15.97
C TYR A 386 -5.40 -17.14 -15.71
N ALA A 387 -5.03 -17.85 -14.63
CA ALA A 387 -3.66 -18.14 -14.32
C ALA A 387 -3.50 -19.63 -13.97
N ILE A 388 -2.44 -20.25 -14.46
CA ILE A 388 -2.08 -21.63 -14.17
C ILE A 388 -0.64 -21.64 -13.64
N SER A 389 -0.37 -22.41 -12.60
CA SER A 389 0.97 -22.58 -12.05
C SER A 389 1.24 -24.01 -11.62
N ALA A 390 2.51 -24.40 -11.65
CA ALA A 390 3.02 -25.65 -11.11
C ALA A 390 4.19 -25.33 -10.16
N GLN A 391 4.09 -25.80 -8.93
CA GLN A 391 5.14 -25.65 -7.91
C GLN A 391 5.76 -27.01 -7.59
N PHE A 392 7.05 -27.15 -7.82
CA PHE A 392 7.84 -28.32 -7.50
C PHE A 392 8.55 -28.11 -6.15
N LYS A 393 8.55 -29.15 -5.30
CA LYS A 393 9.34 -29.19 -4.06
C LYS A 393 10.52 -30.10 -4.25
N PHE A 394 11.72 -29.55 -4.20
CA PHE A 394 12.99 -30.29 -4.34
C PHE A 394 13.56 -30.66 -2.98
#